data_de9b96fb61b8e7eaee04fb237b042d3a
#
_entry.id   de9b96fb61b8e7eaee04fb237b042d3a
#
_cell.length_a   1.000
_cell.length_b   1.000
_cell.length_c   1.000
_cell.angle_alpha   90.00
_cell.angle_beta   90.00
_cell.angle_gamma   90.00
#
_symmetry.space_group_name_H-M   'P 1'
#
loop_
_entity.id
_entity.type
_entity.pdbx_description
1 polymer ?
#
loop_
_entity_poly.entity_id
_entity_poly.type
_entity_poly.pdbx_seq_one_letter_code
_entity_poly.pdbx_strand_id
1 'polypeptide(L)'
;MRFRIITATVEHVDVIAPRMREADKEEVFAAVGRGPASALLHSLRRSDFAYTVEFDGIPETMFGCGTTNIIANVGAPWLLGTHAIEAHYRHFLRGSLYWVREMRQRYKLLQNVVDDRNEVSKRWLEWMGFTLSEPHPFGYEQRPFRIFEMKA
;
A
#
# COMPACT_ATOMS: atom_id res chain seq x y z
N MET A 1 -3.88 -6.25 22.44
CA MET A 1 -4.42 -5.47 21.32
C MET A 1 -5.15 -6.37 20.33
N ARG A 2 -6.32 -5.98 19.93
CA ARG A 2 -7.17 -6.76 19.02
C ARG A 2 -7.07 -6.22 17.60
N PHE A 3 -6.70 -7.09 16.66
CA PHE A 3 -6.67 -6.79 15.23
C PHE A 3 -7.88 -7.39 14.53
N ARG A 4 -8.45 -6.66 13.58
CA ARG A 4 -9.47 -7.15 12.67
C ARG A 4 -9.17 -6.68 11.27
N ILE A 5 -9.36 -7.56 10.29
CA ILE A 5 -9.26 -7.21 8.87
C ILE A 5 -10.66 -7.33 8.29
N ILE A 6 -11.20 -6.23 7.82
CA ILE A 6 -12.56 -6.13 7.29
C ILE A 6 -12.53 -5.48 5.91
N THR A 7 -13.61 -5.66 5.14
CA THR A 7 -13.73 -5.02 3.83
C THR A 7 -13.63 -3.51 3.98
N ALA A 8 -12.79 -2.87 3.15
CA ALA A 8 -12.60 -1.43 3.17
C ALA A 8 -13.85 -0.71 2.67
N THR A 9 -14.18 0.40 3.32
CA THR A 9 -15.33 1.24 2.95
C THR A 9 -14.91 2.70 2.82
N VAL A 10 -15.76 3.50 2.20
CA VAL A 10 -15.54 4.94 2.05
C VAL A 10 -15.45 5.63 3.41
N GLU A 11 -16.22 5.17 4.40
CA GLU A 11 -16.21 5.71 5.76
C GLU A 11 -14.86 5.53 6.44
N HIS A 12 -14.13 4.45 6.14
CA HIS A 12 -12.79 4.22 6.68
C HIS A 12 -11.79 5.27 6.20
N VAL A 13 -11.99 5.82 5.00
CA VAL A 13 -11.14 6.89 4.46
C VAL A 13 -11.16 8.11 5.39
N ASP A 14 -12.36 8.48 5.88
CA ASP A 14 -12.52 9.64 6.75
C ASP A 14 -11.83 9.49 8.10
N VAL A 15 -11.65 8.26 8.56
CA VAL A 15 -10.97 7.95 9.84
C VAL A 15 -9.46 7.91 9.66
N ILE A 16 -8.98 7.31 8.57
CA ILE A 16 -7.54 7.09 8.34
C ILE A 16 -6.85 8.35 7.80
N ALA A 17 -7.45 9.02 6.81
CA ALA A 17 -6.80 10.10 6.08
C ALA A 17 -6.26 11.23 6.98
N PRO A 18 -6.99 11.74 7.99
CA PRO A 18 -6.48 12.81 8.84
C PRO A 18 -5.28 12.41 9.68
N ARG A 19 -5.06 11.12 9.88
CA ARG A 19 -3.99 10.57 10.72
C ARG A 19 -2.93 9.82 9.93
N MET A 20 -2.94 9.95 8.60
CA MET A 20 -1.99 9.23 7.73
C MET A 20 -0.55 9.59 8.08
N ARG A 21 0.35 8.59 8.00
CA ARG A 21 1.80 8.80 8.21
C ARG A 21 2.33 9.85 7.26
N GLU A 22 3.29 10.65 7.73
CA GLU A 22 3.94 11.66 6.89
C GLU A 22 4.58 11.03 5.65
N ALA A 23 5.25 9.89 5.81
CA ALA A 23 5.87 9.19 4.69
C ALA A 23 4.85 8.83 3.60
N ASP A 24 3.66 8.37 4.00
CA ASP A 24 2.59 8.03 3.05
C ASP A 24 2.01 9.29 2.40
N LYS A 25 1.82 10.36 3.16
CA LYS A 25 1.33 11.64 2.62
C LYS A 25 2.29 12.21 1.57
N GLU A 26 3.58 12.20 1.87
CA GLU A 26 4.61 12.66 0.95
C GLU A 26 4.67 11.80 -0.31
N GLU A 27 4.56 10.49 -0.15
CA GLU A 27 4.61 9.55 -1.26
C GLU A 27 3.44 9.72 -2.22
N VAL A 28 2.20 9.78 -1.72
CA VAL A 28 1.02 9.94 -2.59
C VAL A 28 1.00 11.30 -3.27
N PHE A 29 1.45 12.34 -2.59
CA PHE A 29 1.55 13.66 -3.23
C PHE A 29 2.62 13.68 -4.32
N ALA A 30 3.79 13.12 -4.05
CA ALA A 30 4.88 13.06 -5.02
C ALA A 30 4.50 12.21 -6.25
N ALA A 31 3.75 11.12 -6.04
CA ALA A 31 3.36 10.22 -7.12
C ALA A 31 2.25 10.79 -7.98
N VAL A 32 1.17 11.30 -7.38
CA VAL A 32 -0.07 11.64 -8.12
C VAL A 32 -0.62 13.03 -7.81
N GLY A 33 0.04 13.81 -6.96
CA GLY A 33 -0.40 15.17 -6.62
C GLY A 33 -1.69 15.21 -5.80
N ARG A 34 -2.00 14.15 -5.06
CA ARG A 34 -3.23 14.04 -4.27
C ARG A 34 -2.94 14.15 -2.78
N GLY A 35 -3.90 14.73 -2.04
CA GLY A 35 -3.89 14.67 -0.58
C GLY A 35 -4.33 13.30 -0.06
N PRO A 36 -4.26 13.10 1.28
CA PRO A 36 -4.51 11.77 1.88
C PRO A 36 -5.88 11.17 1.57
N ALA A 37 -6.95 11.93 1.76
CA ALA A 37 -8.31 11.42 1.53
C ALA A 37 -8.55 11.08 0.07
N SER A 38 -8.13 11.96 -0.84
CA SER A 38 -8.26 11.76 -2.28
C SER A 38 -7.47 10.54 -2.75
N ALA A 39 -6.25 10.35 -2.23
CA ALA A 39 -5.40 9.21 -2.58
C ALA A 39 -6.01 7.89 -2.10
N LEU A 40 -6.50 7.85 -0.87
CA LEU A 40 -7.16 6.65 -0.32
C LEU A 40 -8.41 6.29 -1.12
N LEU A 41 -9.25 7.27 -1.41
CA LEU A 41 -10.48 7.04 -2.17
C LEU A 41 -10.19 6.56 -3.59
N HIS A 42 -9.19 7.16 -4.23
CA HIS A 42 -8.76 6.75 -5.57
C HIS A 42 -8.25 5.31 -5.57
N SER A 43 -7.40 4.96 -4.61
CA SER A 43 -6.87 3.59 -4.48
C SER A 43 -7.98 2.58 -4.21
N LEU A 44 -8.91 2.94 -3.33
CA LEU A 44 -10.07 2.08 -3.02
C LEU A 44 -10.91 1.80 -4.26
N ARG A 45 -11.23 2.83 -5.04
CA ARG A 45 -12.07 2.71 -6.23
C ARG A 45 -11.42 1.92 -7.35
N ARG A 46 -10.10 1.95 -7.45
CA ARG A 46 -9.37 1.26 -8.52
C ARG A 46 -8.94 -0.16 -8.13
N SER A 47 -9.23 -0.57 -6.92
CA SER A 47 -8.83 -1.90 -6.43
C SER A 47 -9.83 -2.97 -6.81
N ASP A 48 -9.32 -4.16 -7.12
CA ASP A 48 -10.13 -5.37 -7.31
C ASP A 48 -10.62 -5.87 -5.94
N PHE A 49 -9.79 -5.68 -4.92
CA PHE A 49 -10.16 -5.90 -3.53
C PHE A 49 -9.39 -4.92 -2.64
N ALA A 50 -9.99 -4.54 -1.52
CA ALA A 50 -9.35 -3.70 -0.52
C ALA A 50 -9.90 -4.02 0.87
N TYR A 51 -9.02 -3.97 1.86
CA TYR A 51 -9.33 -4.26 3.25
C TYR A 51 -8.84 -3.15 4.16
N THR A 52 -9.51 -3.02 5.29
CA THR A 52 -9.10 -2.12 6.37
C THR A 52 -8.68 -2.96 7.56
N VAL A 53 -7.56 -2.59 8.16
CA VAL A 53 -7.08 -3.18 9.41
C VAL A 53 -7.52 -2.28 10.56
N GLU A 54 -8.31 -2.84 11.47
CA GLU A 54 -8.70 -2.16 12.71
C GLU A 54 -7.82 -2.63 13.86
N PHE A 55 -7.35 -1.69 14.66
CA PHE A 55 -6.64 -1.96 15.91
C PHE A 55 -7.57 -1.49 17.05
N ASP A 56 -8.02 -2.42 17.87
CA ASP A 56 -8.99 -2.15 18.94
C ASP A 56 -10.24 -1.39 18.43
N GLY A 57 -10.76 -1.81 17.28
CA GLY A 57 -11.96 -1.25 16.68
C GLY A 57 -11.78 0.07 15.92
N ILE A 58 -10.54 0.56 15.82
CA ILE A 58 -10.25 1.83 15.11
C ILE A 58 -9.58 1.52 13.77
N PRO A 59 -10.16 1.98 12.63
CA PRO A 59 -9.49 1.85 11.33
C PRO A 59 -8.15 2.58 11.32
N GLU A 60 -7.08 1.84 11.09
CA GLU A 60 -5.72 2.38 11.13
C GLU A 60 -4.98 2.28 9.79
N THR A 61 -5.30 1.29 8.98
CA THR A 61 -4.58 1.02 7.74
C THR A 61 -5.52 0.44 6.71
N MET A 62 -5.34 0.86 5.45
CA MET A 62 -6.07 0.31 4.31
C MET A 62 -5.07 -0.24 3.31
N PHE A 63 -5.36 -1.41 2.76
CA PHE A 63 -4.52 -2.02 1.73
C PHE A 63 -5.37 -2.73 0.70
N GLY A 64 -4.82 -2.93 -0.47
CA GLY A 64 -5.51 -3.61 -1.54
C GLY A 64 -4.62 -3.87 -2.74
N CYS A 65 -5.24 -4.28 -3.83
CA CYS A 65 -4.56 -4.53 -5.09
C CYS A 65 -5.51 -4.27 -6.24
N GLY A 66 -5.05 -3.57 -7.25
CA GLY A 66 -5.85 -3.28 -8.45
C GLY A 66 -5.14 -3.74 -9.71
N THR A 67 -5.92 -4.17 -10.71
CA THR A 67 -5.39 -4.55 -12.01
C THR A 67 -4.91 -3.33 -12.78
N THR A 68 -3.66 -3.33 -13.22
CA THR A 68 -3.08 -2.27 -14.05
C THR A 68 -2.94 -2.69 -15.52
N ASN A 69 -2.87 -4.00 -15.77
CA ASN A 69 -2.80 -4.54 -17.13
C ASN A 69 -3.56 -5.87 -17.16
N ILE A 70 -4.69 -5.88 -17.84
CA ILE A 70 -5.57 -7.07 -17.91
C ILE A 70 -4.92 -8.19 -18.70
N ILE A 71 -4.31 -7.87 -19.84
CA ILE A 71 -3.73 -8.86 -20.73
C ILE A 71 -2.53 -9.55 -20.08
N ALA A 72 -1.62 -8.77 -19.52
CA ALA A 72 -0.43 -9.29 -18.83
C ALA A 72 -0.73 -9.79 -17.42
N ASN A 73 -1.92 -9.54 -16.90
CA ASN A 73 -2.38 -9.89 -15.55
C ASN A 73 -1.45 -9.33 -14.46
N VAL A 74 -1.27 -8.01 -14.51
CA VAL A 74 -0.46 -7.28 -13.52
C VAL A 74 -1.36 -6.65 -12.48
N GLY A 75 -1.05 -6.87 -11.21
CA GLY A 75 -1.71 -6.23 -10.08
C GLY A 75 -0.79 -5.26 -9.38
N ALA A 76 -1.33 -4.12 -8.94
CA ALA A 76 -0.60 -3.11 -8.17
C ALA A 76 -1.04 -3.15 -6.71
N PRO A 77 -0.24 -3.77 -5.82
CA PRO A 77 -0.52 -3.75 -4.39
C PRO A 77 -0.22 -2.37 -3.79
N TRP A 78 -1.00 -1.96 -2.81
CA TRP A 78 -0.84 -0.68 -2.14
C TRP A 78 -1.23 -0.79 -0.66
N LEU A 79 -0.67 0.10 0.15
CA LEU A 79 -0.97 0.20 1.57
C LEU A 79 -0.76 1.64 2.02
N LEU A 80 -1.76 2.20 2.69
CA LEU A 80 -1.71 3.55 3.25
C LEU A 80 -2.30 3.50 4.65
N GLY A 81 -1.66 4.17 5.60
CA GLY A 81 -2.15 4.10 6.96
C GLY A 81 -1.52 5.08 7.92
N THR A 82 -1.88 4.89 9.19
CA THR A 82 -1.40 5.69 10.32
C THR A 82 -0.12 5.13 10.90
N HIS A 83 0.44 5.82 11.91
CA HIS A 83 1.62 5.33 12.62
C HIS A 83 1.38 4.04 13.41
N ALA A 84 0.13 3.63 13.62
CA ALA A 84 -0.17 2.38 14.30
C ALA A 84 0.46 1.17 13.62
N ILE A 85 0.59 1.20 12.28
CA ILE A 85 1.22 0.11 11.54
C ILE A 85 2.71 -0.03 11.89
N GLU A 86 3.41 1.09 12.10
CA GLU A 86 4.81 1.06 12.53
C GLU A 86 4.95 0.58 13.97
N ALA A 87 4.05 1.01 14.85
CA ALA A 87 4.04 0.59 16.25
C ALA A 87 3.82 -0.92 16.39
N HIS A 88 3.09 -1.52 15.44
CA HIS A 88 2.75 -2.94 15.45
C HIS A 88 3.28 -3.68 14.22
N TYR A 89 4.47 -3.29 13.76
CA TYR A 89 5.04 -3.76 12.49
C TYR A 89 5.22 -5.28 12.41
N ARG A 90 5.48 -5.95 13.54
CA ARG A 90 5.67 -7.41 13.55
C ARG A 90 4.38 -8.14 13.16
N HIS A 91 3.24 -7.69 13.68
CA HIS A 91 1.93 -8.22 13.29
C HIS A 91 1.64 -7.94 11.83
N PHE A 92 1.92 -6.73 11.39
CA PHE A 92 1.76 -6.34 9.99
C PHE A 92 2.59 -7.23 9.06
N LEU A 93 3.88 -7.38 9.31
CA LEU A 93 4.76 -8.17 8.45
C LEU A 93 4.35 -9.64 8.42
N ARG A 94 4.00 -10.20 9.56
CA ARG A 94 3.55 -11.60 9.62
C ARG A 94 2.28 -11.81 8.81
N GLY A 95 1.31 -10.92 8.95
CA GLY A 95 0.05 -10.99 8.20
C GLY A 95 0.23 -10.72 6.71
N SER A 96 1.20 -9.89 6.34
CA SER A 96 1.44 -9.51 4.95
C SER A 96 1.84 -10.71 4.08
N LEU A 97 2.51 -11.71 4.63
CA LEU A 97 2.91 -12.91 3.88
C LEU A 97 1.69 -13.67 3.36
N TYR A 98 0.63 -13.76 4.16
CA TYR A 98 -0.62 -14.35 3.73
C TYR A 98 -1.22 -13.59 2.53
N TRP A 99 -1.31 -12.26 2.63
CA TRP A 99 -1.93 -11.44 1.60
C TRP A 99 -1.11 -11.40 0.31
N VAL A 100 0.21 -11.36 0.41
CA VAL A 100 1.09 -11.45 -0.76
C VAL A 100 0.88 -12.77 -1.47
N ARG A 101 0.77 -13.88 -0.74
CA ARG A 101 0.49 -15.20 -1.32
C ARG A 101 -0.86 -15.21 -2.05
N GLU A 102 -1.91 -14.64 -1.44
CA GLU A 102 -3.22 -14.54 -2.08
C GLU A 102 -3.16 -13.71 -3.36
N MET A 103 -2.44 -12.60 -3.33
CA MET A 103 -2.25 -11.77 -4.53
C MET A 103 -1.53 -12.53 -5.64
N ARG A 104 -0.49 -13.30 -5.30
CA ARG A 104 0.25 -14.11 -6.28
C ARG A 104 -0.59 -15.19 -6.94
N GLN A 105 -1.66 -15.63 -6.32
CA GLN A 105 -2.60 -16.56 -6.93
C GLN A 105 -3.51 -15.87 -7.95
N ARG A 106 -3.74 -14.58 -7.82
CA ARG A 106 -4.63 -13.81 -8.69
C ARG A 106 -3.92 -13.13 -9.85
N TYR A 107 -2.65 -12.71 -9.65
CA TYR A 107 -1.89 -11.93 -10.64
C TYR A 107 -0.59 -12.64 -10.98
N LYS A 108 -0.18 -12.54 -12.26
CA LYS A 108 1.10 -13.09 -12.71
C LYS A 108 2.29 -12.25 -12.27
N LEU A 109 2.07 -10.95 -12.10
CA LEU A 109 3.08 -10.00 -11.66
C LEU A 109 2.43 -9.04 -10.67
N LEU A 110 3.08 -8.81 -9.53
CA LEU A 110 2.74 -7.73 -8.62
C LEU A 110 3.77 -6.63 -8.83
N GLN A 111 3.31 -5.42 -9.13
CA GLN A 111 4.21 -4.31 -9.45
C GLN A 111 3.60 -2.98 -9.06
N ASN A 112 4.36 -2.16 -8.36
CA ASN A 112 3.99 -0.78 -8.07
C ASN A 112 5.26 0.00 -7.78
N VAL A 113 5.13 1.23 -7.28
CA VAL A 113 6.26 2.10 -7.00
C VAL A 113 6.28 2.48 -5.52
N VAL A 114 7.49 2.77 -5.02
CA VAL A 114 7.70 3.25 -3.66
C VAL A 114 8.65 4.45 -3.71
N ASP A 115 8.32 5.50 -2.96
CA ASP A 115 9.16 6.69 -2.85
C ASP A 115 10.51 6.29 -2.23
N ASP A 116 11.61 6.73 -2.86
CA ASP A 116 12.95 6.37 -2.36
C ASP A 116 13.23 6.93 -0.97
N ARG A 117 12.49 7.95 -0.52
CA ARG A 117 12.58 8.49 0.85
C ARG A 117 11.92 7.59 1.89
N ASN A 118 11.02 6.69 1.47
CA ASN A 118 10.23 5.86 2.37
C ASN A 118 11.01 4.62 2.80
N GLU A 119 11.99 4.82 3.67
CA GLU A 119 12.93 3.78 4.10
C GLU A 119 12.24 2.60 4.77
N VAL A 120 11.24 2.86 5.60
CA VAL A 120 10.51 1.80 6.31
C VAL A 120 9.78 0.90 5.32
N SER A 121 9.04 1.50 4.37
CA SER A 121 8.31 0.73 3.37
C SER A 121 9.24 -0.06 2.46
N LYS A 122 10.39 0.51 2.06
CA LYS A 122 11.37 -0.23 1.25
C LYS A 122 11.87 -1.48 1.98
N ARG A 123 12.19 -1.37 3.26
CA ARG A 123 12.64 -2.53 4.07
C ARG A 123 11.54 -3.59 4.20
N TRP A 124 10.30 -3.17 4.42
CA TRP A 124 9.18 -4.11 4.52
C TRP A 124 8.94 -4.84 3.20
N LEU A 125 8.99 -4.13 2.07
CA LEU A 125 8.83 -4.73 0.75
C LEU A 125 9.90 -5.77 0.47
N GLU A 126 11.16 -5.46 0.77
CA GLU A 126 12.25 -6.42 0.59
C GLU A 126 12.07 -7.65 1.50
N TRP A 127 11.67 -7.42 2.74
CA TRP A 127 11.40 -8.53 3.67
C TRP A 127 10.27 -9.43 3.16
N MET A 128 9.25 -8.88 2.53
CA MET A 128 8.14 -9.66 1.93
C MET A 128 8.57 -10.44 0.70
N GLY A 129 9.72 -10.14 0.12
CA GLY A 129 10.26 -10.82 -1.04
C GLY A 129 10.19 -10.05 -2.35
N PHE A 130 9.78 -8.78 -2.32
CA PHE A 130 9.81 -7.93 -3.51
C PHE A 130 11.24 -7.52 -3.87
N THR A 131 11.50 -7.39 -5.17
CA THR A 131 12.73 -6.77 -5.67
C THR A 131 12.47 -5.30 -5.92
N LEU A 132 13.46 -4.46 -5.64
CA LEU A 132 13.39 -3.02 -5.86
C LEU A 132 14.36 -2.62 -6.96
N SER A 133 13.89 -1.79 -7.90
CA SER A 133 14.72 -1.24 -8.96
C SER A 133 15.63 -0.14 -8.41
N GLU A 134 16.59 0.30 -9.26
CA GLU A 134 17.28 1.55 -9.01
C GLU A 134 16.29 2.71 -9.01
N PRO A 135 16.59 3.80 -8.28
CA PRO A 135 15.71 4.95 -8.27
C PRO A 135 15.68 5.66 -9.63
N HIS A 136 14.49 6.17 -9.99
CA HIS A 136 14.30 6.93 -11.22
C HIS A 136 13.25 8.02 -10.98
N PRO A 137 13.28 9.13 -11.72
CA PRO A 137 12.26 10.18 -11.60
C PRO A 137 10.88 9.62 -11.97
N PHE A 138 9.89 9.91 -11.13
CA PHE A 138 8.55 9.38 -11.31
C PHE A 138 7.50 10.32 -10.73
N GLY A 139 6.34 10.35 -11.36
CA GLY A 139 5.13 10.93 -10.80
C GLY A 139 5.03 12.43 -10.90
N TYR A 140 4.12 13.00 -10.15
CA TYR A 140 3.77 14.40 -10.19
C TYR A 140 4.96 15.32 -9.88
N GLU A 141 5.76 14.99 -8.88
CA GLU A 141 6.92 15.79 -8.47
C GLU A 141 8.23 15.38 -9.17
N GLN A 142 8.23 14.31 -9.95
CA GLN A 142 9.44 13.75 -10.58
C GLN A 142 10.55 13.46 -9.56
N ARG A 143 10.19 13.02 -8.37
CA ARG A 143 11.14 12.58 -7.35
C ARG A 143 11.62 11.17 -7.61
N PRO A 144 12.75 10.76 -7.02
CA PRO A 144 13.21 9.38 -7.13
C PRO A 144 12.24 8.39 -6.49
N PHE A 145 11.75 7.47 -7.31
CA PHE A 145 10.94 6.32 -6.89
C PHE A 145 11.62 5.04 -7.35
N ARG A 146 11.33 3.95 -6.69
CA ARG A 146 11.75 2.61 -7.10
C ARG A 146 10.55 1.79 -7.50
N ILE A 147 10.70 1.00 -8.55
CA ILE A 147 9.69 -0.01 -8.89
C ILE A 147 9.92 -1.20 -7.97
N PHE A 148 8.87 -1.66 -7.30
CA PHE A 148 8.93 -2.93 -6.60
C PHE A 148 8.06 -3.95 -7.31
N GLU A 149 8.56 -5.19 -7.40
CA GLU A 149 7.83 -6.22 -8.11
C GLU A 149 8.14 -7.62 -7.60
N MET A 150 7.18 -8.53 -7.88
CA MET A 150 7.29 -9.95 -7.54
C MET A 150 6.50 -10.74 -8.57
N LYS A 151 7.15 -11.71 -9.20
CA LYS A 151 6.48 -12.65 -10.10
C LYS A 151 5.77 -13.73 -9.29
N ALA A 152 4.62 -14.15 -9.78
CA ALA A 152 3.87 -15.24 -9.18
C ALA A 152 4.61 -16.57 -9.27
#